data_fa82ec16535c74bfb31febb9c65cc3aa
#
_entry.id   fa82ec16535c74bfb31febb9c65cc3aa
#
_cell.length_a   1.000
_cell.length_b   1.000
_cell.length_c   1.000
_cell.angle_alpha   90.00
_cell.angle_beta   90.00
_cell.angle_gamma   90.00
#
_symmetry.space_group_name_H-M   'P 1'
#
loop_
_entity.id
_entity.type
_entity.pdbx_description
1 polymer ?
#
loop_
_entity_poly.entity_id
_entity_poly.type
_entity_poly.pdbx_seq_one_letter_code
_entity_poly.pdbx_strand_id
1 'polypeptide(L)'
;MAGLSPKHIQGMAASLILPNVLGYSASLKPRIRQGRVVPEEEVIRIYVVKKAPLESLAAGEVIPKEIEGIPVDVVATGEFQAQPYTERERPVRGGWSCGNEKSQATGTIGCIVSDGRWEGPFSNNHVLARCSNIEGHKASVYEGILQPGALDGGTFPNDLIAFLTKWTDLSIQGVNKVDRAMGLFTRNTPFRVSIQDMGLVRGLRVAEVGLEVAKTGRSSGYLEGKVFDTDAFLQVSYGQIIGKALDFEHQILIAPSISIPGDSGSLVLDKDRKAIGLLFAGSPEFTAANHIAEVLDGFGVEIVGAPA
;
A
#
# COMPACT_ATOMS: atom_id res chain seq x y z
N MET A 1 1.35 13.85 -35.44
CA MET A 1 0.25 13.72 -34.45
C MET A 1 -0.63 14.96 -34.57
N ALA A 2 -1.89 14.82 -34.95
CA ALA A 2 -2.84 15.94 -34.97
C ALA A 2 -3.12 16.33 -33.50
N GLY A 3 -2.90 17.60 -33.16
CA GLY A 3 -3.18 18.11 -31.83
C GLY A 3 -4.68 18.29 -31.61
N LEU A 4 -5.12 18.23 -30.34
CA LEU A 4 -6.49 18.54 -29.97
C LEU A 4 -6.79 20.02 -30.28
N SER A 5 -7.90 20.27 -30.96
CA SER A 5 -8.36 21.65 -31.23
C SER A 5 -8.97 22.28 -29.99
N PRO A 6 -9.10 23.62 -29.91
CA PRO A 6 -9.81 24.29 -28.82
C PRO A 6 -11.23 23.77 -28.55
N LYS A 7 -11.95 23.36 -29.61
CA LYS A 7 -13.29 22.76 -29.48
C LYS A 7 -13.26 21.40 -28.82
N HIS A 8 -12.26 20.56 -29.12
CA HIS A 8 -12.07 19.28 -28.43
C HIS A 8 -11.81 19.51 -26.94
N ILE A 9 -10.93 20.48 -26.61
CA ILE A 9 -10.63 20.83 -25.21
C ILE A 9 -11.88 21.33 -24.48
N GLN A 10 -12.71 22.17 -25.14
CA GLN A 10 -13.95 22.65 -24.55
C GLN A 10 -14.97 21.52 -24.31
N GLY A 11 -15.11 20.58 -25.25
CA GLY A 11 -15.99 19.40 -25.11
C GLY A 11 -15.52 18.48 -23.97
N MET A 12 -14.19 18.28 -23.84
CA MET A 12 -13.62 17.50 -22.74
C MET A 12 -13.83 18.20 -21.38
N ALA A 13 -13.61 19.53 -21.31
CA ALA A 13 -13.82 20.31 -20.11
C ALA A 13 -15.29 20.28 -19.65
N ALA A 14 -16.24 20.26 -20.59
CA ALA A 14 -17.65 20.09 -20.26
C ALA A 14 -17.95 18.73 -19.59
N SER A 15 -17.16 17.68 -19.88
CA SER A 15 -17.31 16.39 -19.22
C SER A 15 -16.90 16.40 -17.75
N LEU A 16 -16.03 17.34 -17.32
CA LEU A 16 -15.62 17.46 -15.90
C LEU A 16 -16.75 17.91 -14.95
N ILE A 17 -17.86 18.41 -15.50
CA ILE A 17 -19.02 18.81 -14.71
C ILE A 17 -19.86 17.58 -14.32
N LEU A 18 -19.65 16.46 -15.03
CA LEU A 18 -20.41 15.24 -14.77
C LEU A 18 -19.97 14.58 -13.46
N PRO A 19 -20.91 14.09 -12.65
CA PRO A 19 -20.60 13.27 -11.50
C PRO A 19 -19.73 12.09 -11.91
N ASN A 20 -18.79 11.66 -11.08
CA ASN A 20 -17.94 10.52 -11.36
C ASN A 20 -16.83 10.75 -12.43
N VAL A 21 -16.75 11.91 -13.09
CA VAL A 21 -15.64 12.25 -14.01
C VAL A 21 -14.53 12.97 -13.26
N LEU A 22 -13.30 12.46 -13.38
CA LEU A 22 -12.12 12.95 -12.66
C LEU A 22 -11.16 13.74 -13.57
N GLY A 23 -11.24 13.50 -14.88
CA GLY A 23 -10.33 14.13 -15.82
C GLY A 23 -10.41 13.55 -17.22
N TYR A 24 -9.50 14.01 -18.08
CA TYR A 24 -9.37 13.57 -19.45
C TYR A 24 -7.91 13.57 -19.92
N SER A 25 -7.63 12.87 -21.03
CA SER A 25 -6.29 12.88 -21.62
C SER A 25 -6.01 14.21 -22.31
N ALA A 26 -4.87 14.85 -22.03
CA ALA A 26 -4.45 16.10 -22.65
C ALA A 26 -4.04 15.96 -24.13
N SER A 27 -3.97 14.75 -24.68
CA SER A 27 -3.67 14.43 -26.07
C SER A 27 -4.39 13.15 -26.48
N LEU A 28 -4.52 12.91 -27.78
CA LEU A 28 -5.06 11.66 -28.30
C LEU A 28 -4.23 10.47 -27.82
N LYS A 29 -4.90 9.38 -27.55
CA LYS A 29 -4.30 8.13 -27.04
C LYS A 29 -4.76 6.96 -27.89
N PRO A 30 -3.92 5.94 -28.09
CA PRO A 30 -4.36 4.71 -28.73
C PRO A 30 -5.46 4.06 -27.89
N ARG A 31 -6.51 3.53 -28.55
CA ARG A 31 -7.61 2.86 -27.87
C ARG A 31 -7.16 1.58 -27.17
N ILE A 32 -7.78 1.27 -26.05
CA ILE A 32 -7.61 -0.02 -25.37
C ILE A 32 -8.90 -0.82 -25.49
N ARG A 33 -8.85 -2.00 -26.13
CA ARG A 33 -9.95 -2.95 -26.20
C ARG A 33 -9.56 -4.26 -25.51
N GLN A 34 -10.34 -4.68 -24.52
CA GLN A 34 -10.09 -5.93 -23.75
C GLN A 34 -8.62 -6.06 -23.25
N GLY A 35 -8.06 -4.96 -22.75
CA GLY A 35 -6.69 -4.92 -22.25
C GLY A 35 -5.59 -4.81 -23.34
N ARG A 36 -5.97 -4.80 -24.62
CA ARG A 36 -5.02 -4.67 -25.75
C ARG A 36 -5.04 -3.26 -26.33
N VAL A 37 -3.85 -2.73 -26.61
CA VAL A 37 -3.68 -1.44 -27.29
C VAL A 37 -3.96 -1.64 -28.79
N VAL A 38 -4.79 -0.76 -29.36
CA VAL A 38 -5.11 -0.67 -30.80
C VAL A 38 -4.48 0.63 -31.31
N PRO A 39 -3.24 0.59 -31.84
CA PRO A 39 -2.48 1.80 -32.15
C PRO A 39 -3.11 2.67 -33.25
N GLU A 40 -3.91 2.05 -34.15
CA GLU A 40 -4.54 2.70 -35.29
C GLU A 40 -5.79 3.50 -34.92
N GLU A 41 -6.34 3.26 -33.73
CA GLU A 41 -7.53 3.98 -33.24
C GLU A 41 -7.12 5.02 -32.20
N GLU A 42 -7.06 6.29 -32.56
CA GLU A 42 -6.84 7.40 -31.64
C GLU A 42 -8.15 7.82 -30.98
N VAL A 43 -8.14 8.02 -29.67
CA VAL A 43 -9.30 8.37 -28.83
C VAL A 43 -8.99 9.48 -27.85
N ILE A 44 -10.02 10.19 -27.42
CA ILE A 44 -10.02 10.98 -26.19
C ILE A 44 -10.33 10.03 -25.02
N ARG A 45 -9.49 9.99 -23.99
CA ARG A 45 -9.81 9.26 -22.76
C ARG A 45 -10.45 10.18 -21.74
N ILE A 46 -11.59 9.73 -21.20
CA ILE A 46 -12.24 10.34 -20.04
C ILE A 46 -12.03 9.41 -18.84
N TYR A 47 -11.46 9.94 -17.78
CA TYR A 47 -11.19 9.20 -16.54
C TYR A 47 -12.35 9.35 -15.57
N VAL A 48 -12.83 8.22 -15.05
CA VAL A 48 -13.98 8.17 -14.12
C VAL A 48 -13.61 7.39 -12.86
N VAL A 49 -14.29 7.68 -11.74
CA VAL A 49 -14.11 6.91 -10.51
C VAL A 49 -14.45 5.44 -10.77
N LYS A 50 -15.62 5.18 -11.35
CA LYS A 50 -16.08 3.81 -11.68
C LYS A 50 -16.93 3.82 -12.94
N LYS A 51 -16.92 2.70 -13.68
CA LYS A 51 -17.89 2.48 -14.77
C LYS A 51 -19.24 2.06 -14.19
N ALA A 52 -20.31 2.69 -14.64
CA ALA A 52 -21.68 2.32 -14.30
C ALA A 52 -22.40 1.81 -15.55
N PRO A 53 -23.36 0.87 -15.44
CA PRO A 53 -24.22 0.46 -16.54
C PRO A 53 -24.98 1.67 -17.10
N LEU A 54 -25.11 1.78 -18.42
CA LEU A 54 -25.76 2.93 -19.06
C LEU A 54 -27.20 3.14 -18.58
N GLU A 55 -27.91 2.05 -18.32
CA GLU A 55 -29.29 2.06 -17.79
C GLU A 55 -29.41 2.63 -16.37
N SER A 56 -28.30 2.71 -15.65
CA SER A 56 -28.28 3.28 -14.27
C SER A 56 -27.91 4.76 -14.23
N LEU A 57 -27.58 5.37 -15.39
CA LEU A 57 -27.17 6.76 -15.50
C LEU A 57 -28.33 7.65 -15.91
N ALA A 58 -28.47 8.82 -15.30
CA ALA A 58 -29.39 9.85 -15.78
C ALA A 58 -28.90 10.41 -17.15
N ALA A 59 -29.82 10.93 -17.97
CA ALA A 59 -29.47 11.42 -19.31
C ALA A 59 -28.35 12.48 -19.32
N GLY A 60 -28.23 13.28 -18.25
CA GLY A 60 -27.16 14.27 -18.09
C GLY A 60 -25.85 13.73 -17.52
N GLU A 61 -25.76 12.43 -17.19
CA GLU A 61 -24.55 11.79 -16.64
C GLU A 61 -23.81 10.93 -17.66
N VAL A 62 -24.41 10.78 -18.85
CA VAL A 62 -23.84 9.95 -19.90
C VAL A 62 -22.73 10.68 -20.63
N ILE A 63 -21.53 10.12 -20.60
CA ILE A 63 -20.39 10.62 -21.37
C ILE A 63 -20.66 10.34 -22.87
N PRO A 64 -20.51 11.33 -23.76
CA PRO A 64 -20.74 11.13 -25.19
C PRO A 64 -19.77 10.12 -25.77
N LYS A 65 -20.23 9.33 -26.76
CA LYS A 65 -19.38 8.33 -27.44
C LYS A 65 -18.30 8.94 -28.31
N GLU A 66 -18.47 10.22 -28.69
CA GLU A 66 -17.50 11.01 -29.46
C GLU A 66 -17.57 12.48 -29.05
N ILE A 67 -16.47 13.20 -29.21
CA ILE A 67 -16.37 14.64 -29.04
C ILE A 67 -15.75 15.23 -30.31
N GLU A 68 -16.53 16.07 -31.02
CA GLU A 68 -16.12 16.70 -32.28
C GLU A 68 -15.54 15.67 -33.29
N GLY A 69 -16.20 14.51 -33.42
CA GLY A 69 -15.82 13.47 -34.36
C GLY A 69 -14.68 12.55 -33.89
N ILE A 70 -14.12 12.75 -32.70
CA ILE A 70 -13.12 11.87 -32.11
C ILE A 70 -13.80 10.92 -31.13
N PRO A 71 -13.61 9.59 -31.25
CA PRO A 71 -14.18 8.63 -30.35
C PRO A 71 -13.67 8.82 -28.90
N VAL A 72 -14.55 8.55 -27.94
CA VAL A 72 -14.23 8.61 -26.53
C VAL A 72 -14.04 7.20 -25.96
N ASP A 73 -13.02 7.05 -25.12
CA ASP A 73 -12.75 5.85 -24.34
C ASP A 73 -12.85 6.20 -22.84
N VAL A 74 -13.80 5.57 -22.15
CA VAL A 74 -14.01 5.81 -20.71
C VAL A 74 -13.16 4.83 -19.93
N VAL A 75 -12.30 5.35 -19.05
CA VAL A 75 -11.38 4.55 -18.22
C VAL A 75 -11.70 4.75 -16.75
N ALA A 76 -12.03 3.66 -16.05
CA ALA A 76 -12.18 3.68 -14.61
C ALA A 76 -10.78 3.70 -13.95
N THR A 77 -10.51 4.70 -13.11
CA THR A 77 -9.23 4.88 -12.44
C THR A 77 -9.32 4.78 -10.93
N GLY A 78 -10.54 4.79 -10.35
CA GLY A 78 -10.72 5.12 -8.94
C GLY A 78 -10.46 6.61 -8.68
N GLU A 79 -10.68 7.06 -7.47
CA GLU A 79 -10.35 8.43 -7.05
C GLU A 79 -8.83 8.64 -6.98
N PHE A 80 -8.36 9.79 -7.47
CA PHE A 80 -6.99 10.23 -7.25
C PHE A 80 -6.90 10.91 -5.89
N GLN A 81 -6.13 10.31 -4.99
CA GLN A 81 -5.87 10.88 -3.68
C GLN A 81 -4.39 11.26 -3.58
N ALA A 82 -4.09 12.41 -2.94
CA ALA A 82 -2.72 12.69 -2.54
C ALA A 82 -2.27 11.61 -1.53
N GLN A 83 -1.04 11.14 -1.68
CA GLN A 83 -0.49 10.13 -0.75
C GLN A 83 -0.22 10.84 0.59
N PRO A 84 -0.93 10.48 1.69
CA PRO A 84 -1.01 11.37 2.84
C PRO A 84 0.22 11.33 3.76
N TYR A 85 0.99 10.21 3.81
CA TYR A 85 2.03 10.03 4.84
C TYR A 85 3.40 9.72 4.26
N THR A 86 3.81 10.53 3.28
CA THR A 86 5.09 10.41 2.54
C THR A 86 6.16 11.37 3.00
N GLU A 87 5.80 12.39 3.79
CA GLU A 87 6.73 13.42 4.25
C GLU A 87 7.58 12.95 5.44
N ARG A 88 8.57 13.77 5.80
CA ARG A 88 9.38 13.57 6.99
C ARG A 88 8.59 13.83 8.26
N GLU A 89 8.36 12.79 9.07
CA GLU A 89 7.63 12.86 10.34
C GLU A 89 8.58 12.72 11.53
N ARG A 90 8.54 13.70 12.42
CA ARG A 90 9.26 13.65 13.71
C ARG A 90 8.37 14.20 14.83
N PRO A 91 8.18 13.47 15.94
CA PRO A 91 8.67 12.13 16.26
C PRO A 91 8.13 11.03 15.35
N VAL A 92 8.97 10.03 15.01
CA VAL A 92 8.59 8.88 14.16
C VAL A 92 7.44 8.09 14.78
N ARG A 93 6.48 7.65 13.98
CA ARG A 93 5.34 6.83 14.43
C ARG A 93 4.82 5.90 13.33
N GLY A 94 3.94 4.97 13.70
CA GLY A 94 3.28 4.09 12.75
C GLY A 94 2.39 4.82 11.74
N GLY A 95 2.16 4.20 10.58
CA GLY A 95 1.36 4.74 9.48
C GLY A 95 2.13 5.61 8.47
N TRP A 96 3.39 5.92 8.73
CA TRP A 96 4.22 6.79 7.90
C TRP A 96 5.23 6.02 7.04
N SER A 97 5.66 6.66 5.95
CA SER A 97 6.64 6.15 5.00
C SER A 97 7.93 5.68 5.66
N CYS A 98 8.46 4.53 5.24
CA CYS A 98 9.81 4.08 5.56
C CYS A 98 10.37 3.16 4.46
N GLY A 99 11.67 2.93 4.50
CA GLY A 99 12.33 1.99 3.60
C GLY A 99 13.79 1.74 3.98
N ASN A 100 14.39 0.74 3.34
CA ASN A 100 15.81 0.47 3.47
C ASN A 100 16.63 1.44 2.62
N GLU A 101 17.76 1.94 3.13
CA GLU A 101 18.64 2.89 2.44
C GLU A 101 19.16 2.41 1.08
N LYS A 102 19.24 1.09 0.89
CA LYS A 102 19.74 0.45 -0.32
C LYS A 102 18.64 0.00 -1.29
N SER A 103 17.39 0.37 -1.01
CA SER A 103 16.23 -0.08 -1.78
C SER A 103 15.37 1.08 -2.22
N GLN A 104 14.80 0.95 -3.43
CA GLN A 104 13.71 1.81 -3.87
C GLN A 104 12.34 1.33 -3.35
N ALA A 105 12.24 0.13 -2.77
CA ALA A 105 11.00 -0.30 -2.13
C ALA A 105 10.74 0.56 -0.90
N THR A 106 9.59 1.23 -0.89
CA THR A 106 9.13 2.09 0.20
C THR A 106 7.76 1.61 0.64
N GLY A 107 7.59 1.47 1.95
CA GLY A 107 6.35 1.02 2.58
C GLY A 107 6.01 1.85 3.81
N THR A 108 5.39 1.22 4.77
CA THR A 108 4.81 1.85 5.97
C THR A 108 5.46 1.31 7.24
N ILE A 109 5.73 2.17 8.20
CA ILE A 109 6.00 1.77 9.60
C ILE A 109 4.68 1.27 10.20
N GLY A 110 4.60 -0.02 10.55
CA GLY A 110 3.38 -0.58 11.16
C GLY A 110 3.18 -0.10 12.58
N CYS A 111 4.17 -0.32 13.40
CA CYS A 111 4.20 0.07 14.81
C CYS A 111 5.63 0.21 15.30
N ILE A 112 5.76 0.60 16.57
CA ILE A 112 7.03 0.53 17.30
C ILE A 112 6.99 -0.70 18.17
N VAL A 113 8.06 -1.50 18.14
CA VAL A 113 8.23 -2.70 18.96
C VAL A 113 9.42 -2.55 19.89
N SER A 114 9.43 -3.35 20.98
CA SER A 114 10.52 -3.43 21.94
C SER A 114 10.84 -4.88 22.30
N ASP A 115 12.11 -5.18 22.51
CA ASP A 115 12.60 -6.45 23.10
C ASP A 115 12.86 -6.33 24.61
N GLY A 116 12.34 -5.27 25.24
CA GLY A 116 12.55 -4.95 26.66
C GLY A 116 13.81 -4.13 26.94
N ARG A 117 14.68 -3.93 25.93
CA ARG A 117 15.90 -3.10 26.05
C ARG A 117 15.94 -1.98 25.03
N TRP A 118 15.40 -2.24 23.85
CA TRP A 118 15.53 -1.36 22.70
C TRP A 118 14.20 -1.28 21.97
N GLU A 119 13.93 -0.12 21.41
CA GLU A 119 12.76 0.12 20.59
C GLU A 119 13.17 0.33 19.13
N GLY A 120 12.23 0.03 18.22
CA GLY A 120 12.45 0.27 16.81
C GLY A 120 11.22 0.12 15.94
N PRO A 121 11.33 0.54 14.67
CA PRO A 121 10.25 0.43 13.70
C PRO A 121 10.06 -1.02 13.27
N PHE A 122 8.81 -1.42 13.11
CA PHE A 122 8.39 -2.72 12.60
C PHE A 122 7.64 -2.57 11.28
N SER A 123 7.97 -3.42 10.30
CA SER A 123 7.37 -3.44 8.96
C SER A 123 7.60 -4.80 8.28
N ASN A 124 7.41 -4.88 6.97
CA ASN A 124 7.69 -6.10 6.21
C ASN A 124 9.18 -6.28 5.88
N ASN A 125 9.59 -7.54 5.60
CA ASN A 125 10.91 -7.86 5.05
C ASN A 125 11.10 -7.15 3.70
N HIS A 126 10.14 -7.24 2.78
CA HIS A 126 10.28 -6.62 1.47
C HIS A 126 10.45 -5.09 1.54
N VAL A 127 10.01 -4.44 2.64
CA VAL A 127 10.20 -3.00 2.88
C VAL A 127 11.56 -2.71 3.52
N LEU A 128 11.89 -3.39 4.62
CA LEU A 128 13.07 -3.06 5.43
C LEU A 128 14.30 -3.93 5.11
N ALA A 129 14.11 -5.18 4.66
CA ALA A 129 15.18 -6.13 4.40
C ALA A 129 15.26 -6.57 2.92
N ARG A 130 14.62 -5.84 2.01
CA ARG A 130 14.80 -5.95 0.56
C ARG A 130 14.49 -7.35 0.00
N CYS A 131 13.49 -8.06 0.51
CA CYS A 131 13.22 -9.47 0.19
C CYS A 131 14.42 -10.37 0.47
N SER A 132 15.08 -10.22 1.61
CA SER A 132 16.27 -10.99 1.97
C SER A 132 16.06 -12.49 1.83
N ASN A 133 17.12 -13.17 1.43
CA ASN A 133 17.23 -14.57 1.07
C ASN A 133 16.67 -14.97 -0.31
N ILE A 134 16.21 -14.02 -1.09
CA ILE A 134 15.90 -14.26 -2.50
C ILE A 134 17.15 -13.96 -3.32
N GLU A 135 17.40 -14.76 -4.36
CA GLU A 135 18.58 -14.67 -5.23
C GLU A 135 18.92 -13.23 -5.64
N GLY A 136 20.12 -12.78 -5.33
CA GLY A 136 20.58 -11.41 -5.56
C GLY A 136 20.12 -10.39 -4.49
N HIS A 137 19.24 -10.79 -3.58
CA HIS A 137 18.70 -9.94 -2.51
C HIS A 137 19.15 -10.45 -1.14
N LYS A 138 20.21 -9.84 -0.59
CA LYS A 138 20.73 -10.18 0.75
C LYS A 138 20.82 -8.93 1.59
N ALA A 139 19.96 -8.84 2.60
CA ALA A 139 20.08 -7.82 3.62
C ALA A 139 21.23 -8.13 4.59
N SER A 140 21.73 -7.10 5.23
CA SER A 140 22.71 -7.22 6.31
C SER A 140 22.23 -6.44 7.51
N VAL A 141 22.56 -6.92 8.71
CA VAL A 141 22.36 -6.13 9.92
C VAL A 141 23.08 -4.78 9.80
N TYR A 142 22.50 -3.77 10.41
CA TYR A 142 22.96 -2.37 10.37
C TYR A 142 22.80 -1.64 9.03
N GLU A 143 22.09 -2.19 8.03
CA GLU A 143 21.59 -1.37 6.93
C GLU A 143 20.64 -0.29 7.48
N GLY A 144 20.74 0.93 6.95
CA GLY A 144 19.94 2.06 7.42
C GLY A 144 18.47 1.93 7.04
N ILE A 145 17.60 2.27 7.99
CA ILE A 145 16.16 2.45 7.75
C ILE A 145 15.89 3.94 7.73
N LEU A 146 15.31 4.41 6.63
CA LEU A 146 14.98 5.81 6.39
C LEU A 146 13.52 6.10 6.67
N GLN A 147 13.21 7.29 7.13
CA GLN A 147 11.89 7.90 7.21
C GLN A 147 11.97 9.40 6.81
N PRO A 148 11.35 9.76 5.67
CA PRO A 148 10.61 8.90 4.74
C PRO A 148 11.50 7.90 4.02
N GLY A 149 10.89 6.91 3.34
CA GLY A 149 11.63 5.99 2.46
C GLY A 149 12.16 6.68 1.21
N ALA A 150 13.05 6.01 0.47
CA ALA A 150 13.78 6.62 -0.65
C ALA A 150 12.86 7.13 -1.78
N LEU A 151 11.74 6.44 -2.09
CA LEU A 151 10.77 6.92 -3.09
C LEU A 151 10.10 8.24 -2.70
N ASP A 152 10.09 8.57 -1.41
CA ASP A 152 9.49 9.79 -0.87
C ASP A 152 10.55 10.85 -0.53
N GLY A 153 11.74 10.70 -1.13
CA GLY A 153 12.83 11.67 -1.00
C GLY A 153 13.73 11.48 0.22
N GLY A 154 13.54 10.40 0.99
CA GLY A 154 14.42 10.08 2.12
C GLY A 154 15.86 9.78 1.66
N THR A 155 16.82 10.31 2.37
CA THR A 155 18.25 10.23 2.04
C THR A 155 19.08 9.79 3.23
N PHE A 156 20.10 8.95 2.99
CA PHE A 156 21.09 8.63 4.01
C PHE A 156 22.21 9.68 3.99
N PRO A 157 22.70 10.16 5.15
CA PRO A 157 22.26 9.83 6.51
C PRO A 157 21.17 10.75 7.08
N ASN A 158 20.65 11.73 6.33
CA ASN A 158 19.82 12.83 6.83
C ASN A 158 18.47 12.33 7.41
N ASP A 159 17.92 11.28 6.82
CA ASP A 159 16.62 10.73 7.19
C ASP A 159 16.72 9.35 7.87
N LEU A 160 17.96 8.97 8.28
CA LEU A 160 18.20 7.76 9.04
C LEU A 160 17.46 7.80 10.38
N ILE A 161 16.63 6.77 10.63
CA ILE A 161 15.91 6.61 11.90
C ILE A 161 16.36 5.41 12.71
N ALA A 162 16.74 4.34 12.03
CA ALA A 162 17.04 3.06 12.66
C ALA A 162 18.04 2.25 11.83
N PHE A 163 18.56 1.19 12.41
CA PHE A 163 19.35 0.19 11.72
C PHE A 163 18.61 -1.15 11.71
N LEU A 164 18.58 -1.82 10.57
CA LEU A 164 17.99 -3.15 10.41
C LEU A 164 18.65 -4.16 11.35
N THR A 165 17.86 -4.96 12.09
CA THR A 165 18.40 -5.92 13.06
C THR A 165 17.85 -7.33 12.91
N LYS A 166 16.54 -7.47 12.65
CA LYS A 166 15.89 -8.78 12.52
C LYS A 166 14.93 -8.79 11.33
N TRP A 167 14.85 -9.92 10.63
CA TRP A 167 13.86 -10.21 9.59
C TRP A 167 13.63 -11.72 9.49
N THR A 168 12.50 -12.12 8.90
CA THR A 168 12.28 -13.50 8.49
C THR A 168 12.66 -13.63 7.03
N ASP A 169 13.57 -14.53 6.71
CA ASP A 169 13.96 -14.81 5.33
C ASP A 169 12.76 -15.32 4.52
N LEU A 170 12.62 -14.82 3.30
CA LEU A 170 11.60 -15.29 2.37
C LEU A 170 12.13 -16.46 1.53
N SER A 171 11.25 -17.36 1.12
CA SER A 171 11.57 -18.55 0.33
C SER A 171 10.78 -18.57 -0.98
N ILE A 172 11.47 -18.87 -2.09
CA ILE A 172 10.85 -19.13 -3.40
C ILE A 172 10.40 -20.61 -3.51
N GLN A 173 11.12 -21.52 -2.85
CA GLN A 173 10.89 -22.97 -2.98
C GLN A 173 9.99 -23.52 -1.88
N GLY A 174 9.81 -22.76 -0.81
CA GLY A 174 8.98 -23.12 0.34
C GLY A 174 7.78 -22.23 0.47
N VAL A 175 6.86 -22.62 1.35
CA VAL A 175 5.70 -21.82 1.72
C VAL A 175 6.08 -20.89 2.86
N ASN A 176 5.80 -19.60 2.70
CA ASN A 176 6.05 -18.56 3.70
C ASN A 176 4.81 -18.41 4.60
N LYS A 177 5.00 -17.96 5.83
CA LYS A 177 3.92 -17.59 6.75
C LYS A 177 3.86 -16.10 7.01
N VAL A 178 5.03 -15.47 7.07
CA VAL A 178 5.14 -14.05 7.43
C VAL A 178 6.15 -13.32 6.56
N ASP A 179 5.86 -12.07 6.28
CA ASP A 179 6.75 -11.10 5.66
C ASP A 179 6.98 -9.97 6.67
N ARG A 180 8.07 -10.05 7.44
CA ARG A 180 8.33 -9.14 8.57
C ARG A 180 9.79 -8.79 8.73
N ALA A 181 10.05 -7.58 9.23
CA ALA A 181 11.36 -7.10 9.63
C ALA A 181 11.27 -5.99 10.68
N MET A 182 12.34 -5.79 11.42
CA MET A 182 12.46 -4.70 12.37
C MET A 182 13.85 -4.08 12.39
N GLY A 183 13.90 -2.83 12.80
CA GLY A 183 15.14 -2.13 13.11
C GLY A 183 15.23 -1.72 14.55
N LEU A 184 16.38 -1.17 14.91
CA LEU A 184 16.65 -0.49 16.17
C LEU A 184 16.81 0.99 15.93
N PHE A 185 16.07 1.84 16.67
CA PHE A 185 16.23 3.29 16.57
C PHE A 185 17.67 3.74 16.89
N THR A 186 18.11 4.78 16.17
CA THR A 186 19.32 5.48 16.58
C THR A 186 19.05 6.22 17.89
N ARG A 187 20.11 6.49 18.69
CA ARG A 187 19.98 7.16 19.99
C ARG A 187 19.24 8.49 19.95
N ASN A 188 19.27 9.16 18.79
CA ASN A 188 18.72 10.50 18.63
C ASN A 188 17.40 10.52 17.87
N THR A 189 16.81 9.36 17.53
CA THR A 189 15.53 9.30 16.83
C THR A 189 14.38 9.48 17.80
N PRO A 190 13.67 10.62 17.79
CA PRO A 190 12.46 10.76 18.58
C PRO A 190 11.34 9.93 17.96
N PHE A 191 10.57 9.22 18.78
CA PHE A 191 9.45 8.41 18.33
C PHE A 191 8.21 8.56 19.20
N ARG A 192 7.04 8.16 18.66
CA ARG A 192 5.77 8.02 19.36
C ARG A 192 5.22 6.62 19.13
N VAL A 193 4.64 6.02 20.15
CA VAL A 193 4.07 4.68 20.07
C VAL A 193 2.68 4.62 19.40
N SER A 194 2.13 5.77 19.00
CA SER A 194 0.85 5.85 18.31
C SER A 194 1.00 5.56 16.82
N ILE A 195 -0.07 5.05 16.23
CA ILE A 195 -0.25 4.97 14.78
C ILE A 195 -1.05 6.19 14.33
N GLN A 196 -0.65 6.79 13.22
CA GLN A 196 -1.35 7.94 12.62
C GLN A 196 -2.84 7.61 12.45
N ASP A 197 -3.73 8.52 12.82
CA ASP A 197 -5.20 8.46 12.79
C ASP A 197 -5.85 7.36 13.67
N MET A 198 -5.08 6.39 14.15
CA MET A 198 -5.60 5.26 14.92
C MET A 198 -5.28 5.33 16.42
N GLY A 199 -4.23 6.09 16.79
CA GLY A 199 -3.81 6.25 18.18
C GLY A 199 -2.98 5.08 18.71
N LEU A 200 -3.10 4.78 20.03
CA LEU A 200 -2.32 3.72 20.68
C LEU A 200 -2.93 2.35 20.41
N VAL A 201 -2.07 1.36 20.16
CA VAL A 201 -2.46 -0.06 20.16
C VAL A 201 -2.85 -0.49 21.58
N ARG A 202 -3.95 -1.24 21.74
CA ARG A 202 -4.52 -1.62 23.04
C ARG A 202 -4.50 -3.13 23.31
N GLY A 203 -3.60 -3.86 22.68
CA GLY A 203 -3.44 -5.30 22.82
C GLY A 203 -3.48 -6.02 21.49
N LEU A 204 -3.56 -7.33 21.55
CA LEU A 204 -3.63 -8.20 20.40
C LEU A 204 -4.99 -8.89 20.35
N ARG A 205 -5.41 -9.29 19.14
CA ARG A 205 -6.63 -10.08 18.93
C ARG A 205 -6.43 -11.05 17.78
N VAL A 206 -6.98 -12.25 17.91
CA VAL A 206 -7.05 -13.23 16.82
C VAL A 206 -8.05 -12.72 15.79
N ALA A 207 -7.73 -12.86 14.51
CA ALA A 207 -8.62 -12.51 13.41
C ALA A 207 -9.82 -13.46 13.38
N GLU A 208 -11.01 -12.90 13.13
CA GLU A 208 -12.27 -13.63 12.99
C GLU A 208 -13.01 -13.12 11.76
N VAL A 209 -13.61 -14.01 10.97
CA VAL A 209 -14.40 -13.62 9.79
C VAL A 209 -15.53 -12.67 10.20
N GLY A 210 -15.67 -11.57 9.45
CA GLY A 210 -16.65 -10.52 9.72
C GLY A 210 -16.20 -9.43 10.69
N LEU A 211 -15.01 -9.57 11.31
CA LEU A 211 -14.43 -8.56 12.20
C LEU A 211 -14.18 -7.26 11.42
N GLU A 212 -14.67 -6.14 11.92
CA GLU A 212 -14.36 -4.81 11.38
C GLU A 212 -12.96 -4.40 11.76
N VAL A 213 -12.20 -3.97 10.75
CA VAL A 213 -10.79 -3.63 10.89
C VAL A 213 -10.44 -2.36 10.14
N ALA A 214 -9.37 -1.71 10.55
CA ALA A 214 -8.83 -0.53 9.89
C ALA A 214 -7.30 -0.57 9.87
N LYS A 215 -6.72 0.20 8.97
CA LYS A 215 -5.28 0.48 8.94
C LYS A 215 -5.00 1.92 8.54
N THR A 216 -3.83 2.43 8.88
CA THR A 216 -3.26 3.65 8.30
C THR A 216 -1.96 3.29 7.61
N GLY A 217 -1.84 3.69 6.35
CA GLY A 217 -0.65 3.42 5.55
C GLY A 217 -0.15 4.64 4.77
N ARG A 218 1.08 4.56 4.34
CA ARG A 218 1.80 5.60 3.62
C ARG A 218 1.03 6.14 2.41
N SER A 219 0.43 5.24 1.64
CA SER A 219 -0.10 5.58 0.31
C SER A 219 -1.59 5.90 0.33
N SER A 220 -2.40 5.18 1.08
CA SER A 220 -3.86 5.35 1.09
C SER A 220 -4.42 5.93 2.40
N GLY A 221 -3.57 6.17 3.41
CA GLY A 221 -4.02 6.70 4.69
C GLY A 221 -4.89 5.73 5.48
N TYR A 222 -5.85 6.27 6.21
CA TYR A 222 -6.82 5.50 6.99
C TYR A 222 -7.89 4.90 6.09
N LEU A 223 -8.03 3.57 6.12
CA LEU A 223 -9.10 2.84 5.43
C LEU A 223 -9.65 1.73 6.32
N GLU A 224 -10.94 1.42 6.13
CA GLU A 224 -11.67 0.41 6.87
C GLU A 224 -12.16 -0.72 5.96
N GLY A 225 -12.22 -1.93 6.53
CA GLY A 225 -12.73 -3.13 5.85
C GLY A 225 -13.22 -4.17 6.86
N LYS A 226 -13.46 -5.38 6.37
CA LYS A 226 -13.83 -6.51 7.21
C LYS A 226 -12.97 -7.73 6.87
N VAL A 227 -12.63 -8.50 7.88
CA VAL A 227 -11.98 -9.79 7.68
C VAL A 227 -12.92 -10.69 6.88
N PHE A 228 -12.45 -11.15 5.74
CA PHE A 228 -13.18 -12.03 4.82
C PHE A 228 -12.80 -13.51 5.01
N ASP A 229 -11.50 -13.76 5.23
CA ASP A 229 -10.94 -15.10 5.47
C ASP A 229 -9.79 -14.99 6.47
N THR A 230 -9.52 -16.05 7.22
CA THR A 230 -8.45 -16.12 8.23
C THR A 230 -7.45 -17.23 8.00
N ASP A 231 -7.57 -17.99 6.92
CA ASP A 231 -6.70 -19.15 6.63
C ASP A 231 -6.44 -19.31 5.12
N ALA A 232 -6.22 -18.19 4.43
CA ALA A 232 -6.01 -18.20 2.99
C ALA A 232 -4.61 -18.68 2.61
N PHE A 233 -4.52 -19.52 1.54
CA PHE A 233 -3.28 -19.77 0.82
C PHE A 233 -3.21 -18.85 -0.40
N LEU A 234 -2.12 -18.08 -0.52
CA LEU A 234 -1.97 -17.05 -1.55
C LEU A 234 -0.65 -17.20 -2.30
N GLN A 235 -0.70 -17.06 -3.61
CA GLN A 235 0.48 -16.79 -4.40
C GLN A 235 0.60 -15.28 -4.61
N VAL A 236 1.63 -14.65 -4.04
CA VAL A 236 1.83 -13.21 -4.04
C VAL A 236 2.97 -12.82 -4.99
N SER A 237 2.68 -11.95 -5.94
CA SER A 237 3.67 -11.44 -6.90
C SER A 237 4.56 -10.37 -6.27
N TYR A 238 5.83 -10.64 -6.17
CA TYR A 238 6.89 -9.67 -5.86
C TYR A 238 7.58 -9.20 -7.16
N GLY A 239 6.85 -9.20 -8.28
CA GLY A 239 7.38 -8.97 -9.63
C GLY A 239 8.19 -7.68 -9.79
N GLN A 240 7.78 -6.60 -9.13
CA GLN A 240 8.49 -5.32 -9.19
C GLN A 240 9.78 -5.30 -8.36
N ILE A 241 9.93 -6.18 -7.37
CA ILE A 241 11.07 -6.22 -6.46
C ILE A 241 12.07 -7.30 -6.89
N ILE A 242 11.58 -8.53 -7.08
CA ILE A 242 12.43 -9.70 -7.33
C ILE A 242 12.07 -10.48 -8.60
N GLY A 243 11.06 -10.05 -9.37
CA GLY A 243 10.63 -10.70 -10.60
C GLY A 243 9.95 -12.06 -10.41
N LYS A 244 9.52 -12.42 -9.21
CA LYS A 244 8.99 -13.75 -8.85
C LYS A 244 7.70 -13.63 -8.02
N ALA A 245 6.96 -14.75 -7.96
CA ALA A 245 5.86 -14.94 -7.01
C ALA A 245 6.32 -15.86 -5.88
N LEU A 246 5.78 -15.64 -4.69
CA LEU A 246 6.02 -16.41 -3.48
C LEU A 246 4.70 -16.94 -2.93
N ASP A 247 4.72 -18.15 -2.41
CA ASP A 247 3.57 -18.78 -1.79
C ASP A 247 3.52 -18.45 -0.29
N PHE A 248 2.31 -18.10 0.18
CA PHE A 248 2.02 -17.82 1.59
C PHE A 248 0.83 -18.62 2.06
N GLU A 249 0.93 -19.27 3.21
CA GLU A 249 -0.16 -19.98 3.88
C GLU A 249 -0.63 -19.26 5.14
N HIS A 250 -1.85 -19.57 5.59
CA HIS A 250 -2.44 -19.05 6.82
C HIS A 250 -2.49 -17.53 6.83
N GLN A 251 -3.14 -16.94 5.82
CA GLN A 251 -3.21 -15.48 5.69
C GLN A 251 -4.61 -14.95 5.96
N ILE A 252 -4.68 -13.73 6.49
CA ILE A 252 -5.92 -12.96 6.64
C ILE A 252 -6.22 -12.28 5.30
N LEU A 253 -7.45 -12.43 4.79
CA LEU A 253 -8.00 -11.60 3.71
C LEU A 253 -9.00 -10.59 4.27
N ILE A 254 -8.92 -9.36 3.78
CA ILE A 254 -9.79 -8.25 4.17
C ILE A 254 -10.47 -7.71 2.92
N ALA A 255 -11.79 -7.49 2.99
CA ALA A 255 -12.61 -6.92 1.92
C ALA A 255 -13.53 -5.80 2.45
N PRO A 256 -13.84 -4.75 1.62
CA PRO A 256 -13.14 -4.45 0.36
C PRO A 256 -11.65 -4.22 0.60
N SER A 257 -10.84 -4.17 -0.47
CA SER A 257 -9.42 -3.85 -0.33
C SER A 257 -9.21 -2.52 0.37
N ILE A 258 -8.36 -2.54 1.39
CA ILE A 258 -7.97 -1.36 2.19
C ILE A 258 -6.51 -0.95 1.93
N SER A 259 -5.92 -1.40 0.83
CA SER A 259 -4.51 -1.15 0.53
C SER A 259 -4.24 -0.87 -0.94
N ILE A 260 -3.20 -0.09 -1.17
CA ILE A 260 -2.56 0.12 -2.46
C ILE A 260 -1.04 -0.01 -2.29
N PRO A 261 -0.24 -0.12 -3.38
CA PRO A 261 1.22 -0.19 -3.29
C PRO A 261 1.80 0.91 -2.41
N GLY A 262 2.65 0.53 -1.45
CA GLY A 262 3.24 1.41 -0.43
C GLY A 262 2.58 1.35 0.94
N ASP A 263 1.40 0.72 1.07
CA ASP A 263 0.78 0.48 2.38
C ASP A 263 1.33 -0.78 3.09
N SER A 264 2.17 -1.54 2.41
CA SER A 264 2.89 -2.68 3.00
C SER A 264 3.59 -2.30 4.29
N GLY A 265 3.41 -3.10 5.33
CA GLY A 265 3.92 -2.84 6.68
C GLY A 265 2.90 -2.17 7.60
N SER A 266 1.75 -1.70 7.10
CA SER A 266 0.70 -1.14 7.95
C SER A 266 0.20 -2.16 8.96
N LEU A 267 0.02 -1.74 10.22
CA LEU A 267 -0.64 -2.56 11.22
C LEU A 267 -2.16 -2.49 11.05
N VAL A 268 -2.80 -3.65 11.03
CA VAL A 268 -4.27 -3.78 10.97
C VAL A 268 -4.80 -3.89 12.39
N LEU A 269 -5.74 -3.01 12.76
CA LEU A 269 -6.37 -2.98 14.07
C LEU A 269 -7.88 -3.20 13.97
N ASP A 270 -8.50 -3.75 15.01
CA ASP A 270 -9.94 -3.71 15.17
C ASP A 270 -10.42 -2.35 15.75
N LYS A 271 -11.74 -2.18 15.91
CA LYS A 271 -12.34 -0.97 16.49
C LYS A 271 -11.92 -0.68 17.94
N ASP A 272 -11.50 -1.70 18.69
CA ASP A 272 -10.97 -1.56 20.04
C ASP A 272 -9.49 -1.24 20.05
N ARG A 273 -8.89 -1.06 18.87
CA ARG A 273 -7.45 -0.81 18.64
C ARG A 273 -6.56 -1.97 19.05
N LYS A 274 -7.05 -3.20 18.97
CA LYS A 274 -6.26 -4.41 19.13
C LYS A 274 -5.66 -4.82 17.80
N ALA A 275 -4.38 -5.16 17.78
CA ALA A 275 -3.68 -5.57 16.58
C ALA A 275 -4.15 -6.96 16.14
N ILE A 276 -4.49 -7.07 14.84
CA ILE A 276 -4.98 -8.29 14.18
C ILE A 276 -3.91 -8.87 13.28
N GLY A 277 -3.22 -8.02 12.50
CA GLY A 277 -2.25 -8.48 11.50
C GLY A 277 -1.35 -7.38 10.97
N LEU A 278 -0.36 -7.80 10.19
CA LEU A 278 0.57 -6.94 9.46
C LEU A 278 0.29 -7.06 7.96
N LEU A 279 -0.16 -5.97 7.34
CA LEU A 279 -0.47 -5.90 5.91
C LEU A 279 0.81 -6.08 5.09
N PHE A 280 0.78 -6.95 4.06
CA PHE A 280 1.95 -7.17 3.20
C PHE A 280 1.64 -7.22 1.70
N ALA A 281 0.39 -7.47 1.31
CA ALA A 281 -0.01 -7.57 -0.10
C ALA A 281 -1.46 -7.11 -0.30
N GLY A 282 -1.84 -6.86 -1.55
CA GLY A 282 -3.21 -6.52 -1.90
C GLY A 282 -3.51 -6.68 -3.37
N SER A 283 -4.79 -6.80 -3.68
CA SER A 283 -5.40 -6.78 -5.00
C SER A 283 -6.45 -5.67 -5.06
N PRO A 284 -7.10 -5.43 -6.22
CA PRO A 284 -8.21 -4.45 -6.28
C PRO A 284 -9.38 -4.77 -5.33
N GLU A 285 -9.61 -6.04 -5.02
CA GLU A 285 -10.75 -6.51 -4.22
C GLU A 285 -10.38 -6.83 -2.76
N PHE A 286 -9.14 -7.28 -2.52
CA PHE A 286 -8.71 -7.79 -1.22
C PHE A 286 -7.37 -7.23 -0.77
N THR A 287 -7.23 -7.10 0.54
CA THR A 287 -5.95 -6.88 1.23
C THR A 287 -5.56 -8.14 1.97
N ALA A 288 -4.28 -8.52 1.90
CA ALA A 288 -3.71 -9.65 2.63
C ALA A 288 -2.85 -9.16 3.81
N ALA A 289 -3.00 -9.81 4.96
CA ALA A 289 -2.21 -9.54 6.15
C ALA A 289 -1.75 -10.85 6.82
N ASN A 290 -0.52 -10.83 7.37
CA ASN A 290 -0.03 -11.90 8.22
C ASN A 290 -0.68 -11.79 9.60
N HIS A 291 -0.98 -12.90 10.27
CA HIS A 291 -1.51 -12.90 11.65
C HIS A 291 -0.54 -12.27 12.64
N ILE A 292 -1.04 -11.37 13.49
CA ILE A 292 -0.18 -10.60 14.41
C ILE A 292 0.60 -11.48 15.39
N ALA A 293 0.02 -12.57 15.86
CA ALA A 293 0.69 -13.50 16.76
C ALA A 293 1.91 -14.12 16.08
N GLU A 294 1.78 -14.60 14.84
CA GLU A 294 2.89 -15.16 14.06
C GLU A 294 3.93 -14.09 13.71
N VAL A 295 3.46 -12.86 13.46
CA VAL A 295 4.33 -11.71 13.16
C VAL A 295 5.24 -11.37 14.35
N LEU A 296 4.78 -11.46 15.57
CA LEU A 296 5.57 -11.15 16.77
C LEU A 296 6.37 -12.34 17.30
N ASP A 297 5.86 -13.57 17.04
CA ASP A 297 6.52 -14.80 17.47
C ASP A 297 7.94 -14.94 16.89
N GLY A 298 8.83 -15.55 17.65
CA GLY A 298 10.22 -15.79 17.24
C GLY A 298 11.12 -14.54 17.17
N PHE A 299 10.57 -13.32 17.23
CA PHE A 299 11.39 -12.10 17.39
C PHE A 299 11.60 -11.72 18.86
N GLY A 300 10.75 -12.21 19.75
CA GLY A 300 10.79 -11.89 21.19
C GLY A 300 10.56 -10.40 21.42
N VAL A 301 9.58 -9.83 20.71
CA VAL A 301 9.24 -8.40 20.80
C VAL A 301 7.77 -8.21 21.10
N GLU A 302 7.46 -7.07 21.72
CA GLU A 302 6.11 -6.62 22.02
C GLU A 302 5.85 -5.27 21.32
N ILE A 303 4.59 -4.99 20.98
CA ILE A 303 4.20 -3.67 20.51
C ILE A 303 4.25 -2.70 21.68
N VAL A 304 5.05 -1.64 21.57
CA VAL A 304 5.22 -0.67 22.65
C VAL A 304 3.91 0.06 22.92
N GLY A 305 3.50 0.06 24.19
CA GLY A 305 2.27 0.69 24.64
C GLY A 305 1.01 -0.17 24.51
N ALA A 306 1.11 -1.37 23.94
CA ALA A 306 0.03 -2.34 24.00
C ALA A 306 0.06 -3.04 25.39
N PRO A 307 -1.03 -3.07 26.16
CA PRO A 307 -1.10 -3.92 27.34
C PRO A 307 -1.01 -5.39 26.94
N ALA A 308 -0.33 -6.18 27.78
CA ALA A 308 -0.20 -7.63 27.60
C ALA A 308 -1.55 -8.35 27.62
#